data_d9121954a9ca9e1fa2ea839311c51751
#
_entry.id   d9121954a9ca9e1fa2ea839311c51751
#
_cell.length_a   1.000
_cell.length_b   1.000
_cell.length_c   1.000
_cell.angle_alpha   90.00
_cell.angle_beta   90.00
_cell.angle_gamma   90.00
#
_symmetry.space_group_name_H-M   'P 1'
#
loop_
_entity.id
_entity.type
_entity.pdbx_description
1 polymer ?
#
loop_
_entity_poly.entity_id
_entity_poly.type
_entity_poly.pdbx_seq_one_letter_code
_entity_poly.pdbx_strand_id
1 'polypeptide(L)' 'MKNIKVTTARLNVRKSANRDSEVLRIVDKDDVLEYTSIKNGWVRLKGAGYVMEEFVTPVEIDS' A
#
# COMPACT_ATOMS: atom_id res chain seq x y z
N MET A 1 11.65 -9.01 -4.93
CA MET A 1 10.21 -8.76 -4.87
C MET A 1 9.98 -7.33 -4.40
N LYS A 2 8.97 -6.69 -4.92
CA LYS A 2 8.68 -5.29 -4.56
C LYS A 2 7.77 -5.24 -3.36
N ASN A 3 8.27 -4.69 -2.27
CA ASN A 3 7.52 -4.59 -1.03
C ASN A 3 7.53 -3.16 -0.51
N ILE A 4 6.49 -2.82 0.22
CA ILE A 4 6.38 -1.55 0.93
C ILE A 4 6.04 -1.83 2.39
N LYS A 5 6.48 -0.91 3.25
CA LYS A 5 6.19 -0.98 4.68
C LYS A 5 5.32 0.20 5.05
N VAL A 6 4.27 -0.04 5.81
CA VAL A 6 3.37 1.01 6.27
C VAL A 6 4.06 1.84 7.34
N THR A 7 4.07 3.16 7.16
CA THR A 7 4.73 4.09 8.10
C THR A 7 3.75 4.86 8.97
N THR A 8 2.47 4.80 8.67
CA THR A 8 1.43 5.45 9.47
C THR A 8 0.75 4.44 10.41
N ALA A 9 0.13 4.93 11.47
CA ALA A 9 -0.50 4.05 12.47
C ALA A 9 -1.59 3.17 11.85
N ARG A 10 -2.34 3.70 10.91
CA ARG A 10 -3.38 2.96 10.18
C ARG A 10 -3.43 3.43 8.74
N LEU A 11 -3.63 2.51 7.84
CA LEU A 11 -3.71 2.83 6.42
C LEU A 11 -4.85 2.07 5.78
N ASN A 12 -5.71 2.80 5.08
CA ASN A 12 -6.83 2.20 4.36
C ASN A 12 -6.35 1.61 3.05
N VAL A 13 -6.69 0.36 2.81
CA VAL A 13 -6.49 -0.29 1.52
C VAL A 13 -7.78 -0.12 0.73
N ARG A 14 -7.72 0.62 -0.36
CA ARG A 14 -8.91 0.99 -1.13
C ARG A 14 -9.05 0.14 -2.38
N LYS A 15 -10.26 0.04 -2.86
CA LYS A 15 -10.57 -0.73 -4.07
C LYS A 15 -9.97 -0.10 -5.32
N SER A 16 -9.85 1.22 -5.36
CA SER A 16 -9.30 1.97 -6.50
C SER A 16 -8.33 3.03 -6.02
N ALA A 17 -7.52 3.55 -6.93
CA ALA A 17 -6.56 4.62 -6.64
C ALA A 17 -7.28 5.97 -6.50
N ASN A 18 -8.13 6.07 -5.50
CA ASN A 18 -9.04 7.19 -5.29
C ASN A 18 -9.44 7.25 -3.82
N ARG A 19 -9.38 8.43 -3.21
CA ARG A 19 -9.77 8.62 -1.81
C ARG A 19 -11.23 8.34 -1.54
N ASP A 20 -12.06 8.45 -2.56
CA ASP A 20 -13.52 8.23 -2.44
C ASP A 20 -13.91 6.78 -2.69
N SER A 21 -12.95 5.93 -3.03
CA SER A 21 -13.26 4.54 -3.28
C SER A 21 -13.47 3.76 -1.99
N GLU A 22 -14.12 2.60 -2.12
CA GLU A 22 -14.41 1.73 -1.00
C GLU A 22 -13.14 1.26 -0.31
N VAL A 23 -13.15 1.22 1.01
CA VAL A 23 -12.07 0.67 1.81
C VAL A 23 -12.27 -0.83 1.92
N LEU A 24 -11.30 -1.60 1.42
CA LEU A 24 -11.36 -3.05 1.46
C LEU A 24 -10.92 -3.60 2.81
N ARG A 25 -9.89 -2.97 3.38
CA ARG A 25 -9.36 -3.38 4.68
C ARG A 25 -8.46 -2.28 5.22
N ILE A 26 -8.04 -2.43 6.46
CA ILE A 26 -7.10 -1.51 7.11
C ILE A 26 -5.87 -2.30 7.49
N VAL A 27 -4.69 -1.72 7.24
CA VAL A 27 -3.41 -2.30 7.65
C VAL A 27 -2.77 -1.39 8.70
N ASP A 28 -1.91 -1.98 9.52
CA ASP A 28 -1.28 -1.28 10.63
C ASP A 28 0.14 -0.86 10.30
N LYS A 29 0.69 0.03 11.14
CA LYS A 29 2.08 0.44 11.02
C LYS A 29 3.00 -0.77 11.05
N ASP A 30 4.05 -0.71 10.25
CA ASP A 30 5.07 -1.76 10.10
C ASP A 30 4.61 -3.00 9.34
N ASP A 31 3.35 -3.04 8.87
CA ASP A 31 2.92 -4.10 7.98
C ASP A 31 3.68 -4.00 6.65
N VAL A 32 4.12 -5.13 6.14
CA VAL A 32 4.83 -5.21 4.86
C VAL A 32 3.90 -5.81 3.82
N LEU A 33 3.75 -5.10 2.71
CA LEU A 33 2.83 -5.50 1.65
C LEU A 33 3.59 -5.60 0.33
N GLU A 34 3.25 -6.59 -0.46
CA GLU A 34 3.82 -6.73 -1.80
C GLU A 34 3.02 -5.87 -2.77
N TYR A 35 3.71 -5.16 -3.66
CA TYR A 35 3.06 -4.30 -4.62
C TYR A 35 3.58 -4.56 -6.03
N THR A 36 2.81 -4.11 -7.03
CA THR A 36 3.14 -4.33 -8.44
C THR A 36 3.61 -3.05 -9.13
N SER A 37 3.05 -1.91 -8.76
CA SER A 37 3.41 -0.64 -9.39
C SER A 37 3.04 0.53 -8.51
N ILE A 38 3.66 1.68 -8.79
CA ILE A 38 3.36 2.95 -8.13
C ILE A 38 3.06 3.96 -9.24
N LYS A 39 1.94 4.64 -9.13
CA LYS A 39 1.53 5.62 -10.14
C LYS A 39 0.71 6.73 -9.50
N ASN A 40 1.04 7.97 -9.82
CA ASN A 40 0.29 9.14 -9.38
C ASN A 40 0.08 9.23 -7.86
N GLY A 41 1.07 8.79 -7.09
CA GLY A 41 0.98 8.83 -5.63
C GLY A 41 0.19 7.68 -5.02
N TRP A 42 -0.15 6.66 -5.81
CA TRP A 42 -0.85 5.47 -5.35
C TRP A 42 -0.03 4.22 -5.64
N VAL A 43 -0.03 3.32 -4.67
CA VAL A 43 0.66 2.03 -4.78
C VAL A 43 -0.38 0.95 -5.06
N ARG A 44 -0.22 0.25 -6.17
CA ARG A 44 -1.07 -0.88 -6.49
C ARG A 44 -0.53 -2.13 -5.83
N LEU A 45 -1.32 -2.72 -4.95
CA LEU A 45 -0.91 -3.92 -4.24
C LEU A 45 -1.10 -5.15 -5.11
N LYS A 46 -0.28 -6.16 -4.87
CA LYS A 46 -0.43 -7.45 -5.54
C LYS A 46 -1.74 -8.08 -5.06
N GLY A 47 -2.51 -8.58 -6.01
CA GLY A 47 -3.82 -9.15 -5.71
C GLY A 47 -4.90 -8.12 -5.82
N ALA A 48 -5.15 -7.36 -4.77
CA ALA A 48 -6.22 -6.36 -4.78
C ALA A 48 -5.90 -5.21 -3.84
N GLY A 49 -6.31 -4.01 -4.22
CA GLY A 49 -6.24 -2.85 -3.37
C GLY A 49 -5.17 -1.84 -3.77
N TYR A 50 -5.36 -0.62 -3.28
CA TYR A 50 -4.46 0.51 -3.50
C TYR A 50 -4.24 1.22 -2.18
N VAL A 51 -3.01 1.71 -1.97
CA VAL A 51 -2.68 2.52 -0.80
C VAL A 51 -1.98 3.79 -1.27
N MET A 52 -2.05 4.84 -0.45
CA MET A 52 -1.38 6.09 -0.77
C MET A 52 0.12 5.95 -0.55
N GLU A 53 0.89 6.38 -1.54
CA GLU A 53 2.35 6.29 -1.49
C GLU A 53 2.97 7.03 -0.31
N GLU A 54 2.37 8.15 0.08
CA GLU A 54 2.93 8.99 1.16
C GLU A 54 2.92 8.32 2.53
N PHE A 55 2.15 7.24 2.69
CA PHE A 55 2.04 6.53 3.97
C PHE A 55 2.82 5.23 4.01
N VAL A 56 3.63 4.98 3.00
CA VAL A 56 4.43 3.75 2.91
C VAL A 56 5.83 4.10 2.44
N THR A 57 6.75 3.19 2.70
CA THR A 57 8.13 3.32 2.22
C THR A 57 8.54 2.01 1.53
N PRO A 58 9.27 2.10 0.41
CA PRO A 58 9.77 0.90 -0.24
C PRO A 58 10.75 0.17 0.67
N VAL A 59 10.64 -1.15 0.72
CA VAL A 59 11.59 -1.99 1.44
C VAL A 59 12.06 -3.10 0.52
N GLU A 60 13.36 -3.39 0.55
CA GLU A 60 13.91 -4.51 -0.17
C GLU A 60 14.10 -5.64 0.81
N ILE A 61 13.57 -6.80 0.45
CA ILE A 61 13.78 -8.00 1.23
C ILE A 61 14.78 -8.86 0.46
N ASP A 62 16.01 -8.86 0.95
CA ASP A 62 17.02 -9.74 0.43
C ASP A 62 16.84 -11.09 1.06
N SER A 63 16.54 -12.05 0.26
CA SER A 63 16.44 -13.42 0.73
C SER A 63 17.67 -14.21 0.32
#